data_b91e49d964b394b7272890821916aa25
#
_entry.id   b91e49d964b394b7272890821916aa25
#
_cell.length_a   1.000
_cell.length_b   1.000
_cell.length_c   1.000
_cell.angle_alpha   90.00
_cell.angle_beta   90.00
_cell.angle_gamma   90.00
#
_symmetry.space_group_name_H-M   'P 1'
#
loop_
_entity.id
_entity.type
_entity.pdbx_description
1 polymer ?
#
loop_
_entity_poly.entity_id
_entity_poly.type
_entity_poly.pdbx_seq_one_letter_code
_entity_poly.pdbx_strand_id
1 'polypeptide(L)'
;GKSTLLDALQMGVYDHIAGDGREFVLTENTAVKLRAEDGRSVKNVDISLFINNLPNGKDTHQFSTPDASGSTSQAAAVMEGLEAGTRLFLIDEDTSATNFMVRDDLMQHVIHTDQEPITPFLERARDLYEQSGVSTILVAGSSGAFFYIADYVIQMDRYCPVDITEKVKEICGQYQAPRIRAPYYQIPEFNRMIRVPENRKQENGSCDRRAKGRKGENDEKGQESGGREDRMKIRVSGRDGFSLDHESVEMRFVEQLADGEQSAALAQLLRYALTRELKENGCSVVE
;
A
#
# COMPACT_ATOMS: atom_id res chain seq x y z
N GLY A 1 22.41 -2.91 8.22
CA GLY A 1 22.88 -1.71 7.51
C GLY A 1 21.92 -1.23 6.44
N LYS A 2 21.65 -2.02 5.37
CA LYS A 2 20.79 -1.57 4.26
C LYS A 2 19.35 -1.35 4.73
N SER A 3 18.70 -2.36 5.30
CA SER A 3 17.31 -2.25 5.79
C SER A 3 17.18 -1.20 6.89
N THR A 4 18.18 -1.06 7.78
CA THR A 4 18.19 -0.01 8.81
C THR A 4 18.22 1.41 8.20
N LEU A 5 18.94 1.60 7.08
CA LEU A 5 18.93 2.87 6.36
C LEU A 5 17.55 3.11 5.72
N LEU A 6 16.96 2.08 5.11
CA LEU A 6 15.63 2.18 4.54
C LEU A 6 14.57 2.49 5.62
N ASP A 7 14.71 1.88 6.82
CA ASP A 7 13.84 2.15 7.98
C ASP A 7 13.95 3.61 8.46
N ALA A 8 15.16 4.18 8.42
CA ALA A 8 15.33 5.59 8.72
C ALA A 8 14.63 6.47 7.67
N LEU A 9 14.81 6.16 6.37
CA LEU A 9 14.16 6.89 5.28
C LEU A 9 12.64 6.79 5.33
N GLN A 10 12.08 5.61 5.62
CA GLN A 10 10.62 5.46 5.69
C GLN A 10 9.99 6.28 6.83
N MET A 11 10.73 6.49 7.92
CA MET A 11 10.28 7.33 9.03
C MET A 11 10.56 8.82 8.80
N GLY A 12 11.43 9.16 7.84
CA GLY A 12 11.75 10.53 7.45
C GLY A 12 10.61 11.28 6.74
N VAL A 13 9.46 10.63 6.51
CA VAL A 13 8.21 11.26 6.06
C VAL A 13 7.55 12.10 7.17
N TYR A 14 7.93 11.88 8.43
CA TYR A 14 7.44 12.61 9.59
C TYR A 14 8.43 13.70 10.01
N ASP A 15 7.90 14.76 10.59
CA ASP A 15 8.72 15.77 11.24
C ASP A 15 9.30 15.21 12.54
N HIS A 16 10.61 15.32 12.70
CA HIS A 16 11.34 14.89 13.87
C HIS A 16 11.68 16.05 14.79
N ILE A 17 11.59 15.83 16.11
CA ILE A 17 11.98 16.82 17.10
C ILE A 17 13.50 16.82 17.29
N ALA A 18 14.04 17.97 17.71
CA ALA A 18 15.46 18.08 18.02
C ALA A 18 15.89 17.10 19.12
N GLY A 19 16.95 16.35 18.87
CA GLY A 19 17.53 15.40 19.81
C GLY A 19 17.01 13.99 19.73
N ASP A 20 16.12 13.64 18.77
CA ASP A 20 15.71 12.25 18.53
C ASP A 20 16.72 11.45 17.69
N GLY A 21 17.74 12.12 17.14
CA GLY A 21 18.80 11.55 16.31
C GLY A 21 18.41 11.34 14.85
N ARG A 22 17.23 11.78 14.43
CA ARG A 22 16.71 11.69 13.06
C ARG A 22 16.25 13.03 12.49
N GLU A 23 16.48 14.13 13.18
CA GLU A 23 16.03 15.48 12.83
C GLU A 23 16.55 15.99 11.49
N PHE A 24 17.57 15.32 10.92
CA PHE A 24 18.11 15.62 9.60
C PHE A 24 17.73 14.59 8.53
N VAL A 25 16.92 13.58 8.87
CA VAL A 25 16.41 12.62 7.90
C VAL A 25 15.12 13.17 7.31
N LEU A 26 15.19 13.60 6.06
CA LEU A 26 14.05 14.14 5.32
C LEU A 26 13.77 13.25 4.12
N THR A 27 12.53 12.81 4.00
CA THR A 27 12.06 11.99 2.90
C THR A 27 10.83 12.65 2.27
N GLU A 28 10.61 12.41 0.98
CA GLU A 28 9.40 12.85 0.28
C GLU A 28 8.16 12.44 1.08
N ASN A 29 7.30 13.39 1.42
CA ASN A 29 6.17 13.20 2.34
C ASN A 29 5.09 12.24 1.82
N THR A 30 5.07 11.98 0.51
CA THR A 30 4.18 10.99 -0.13
C THR A 30 4.84 9.62 -0.29
N ALA A 31 6.04 9.41 0.28
CA ALA A 31 6.75 8.15 0.16
C ALA A 31 5.99 6.99 0.81
N VAL A 32 5.91 5.87 0.08
CA VAL A 32 5.25 4.64 0.55
C VAL A 32 6.24 3.49 0.53
N LYS A 33 6.33 2.76 1.65
CA LYS A 33 7.07 1.51 1.70
C LYS A 33 6.21 0.38 1.16
N LEU A 34 6.71 -0.28 0.13
CA LEU A 34 6.09 -1.43 -0.51
C LEU A 34 6.68 -2.74 0.01
N ARG A 35 5.82 -3.73 0.18
CA ARG A 35 6.20 -5.10 0.50
C ARG A 35 5.19 -6.10 -0.04
N ALA A 36 5.54 -7.37 -0.08
CA ALA A 36 4.60 -8.45 -0.30
C ALA A 36 3.79 -8.72 0.98
N GLU A 37 2.48 -8.90 0.83
CA GLU A 37 1.55 -9.18 1.92
C GLU A 37 0.66 -10.37 1.54
N ASP A 38 1.16 -11.58 1.78
CA ASP A 38 0.36 -12.80 1.52
C ASP A 38 -0.90 -12.79 2.38
N GLY A 39 -2.03 -13.12 1.76
CA GLY A 39 -3.33 -13.15 2.44
C GLY A 39 -4.06 -11.80 2.49
N ARG A 40 -3.46 -10.73 1.97
CA ARG A 40 -4.12 -9.41 1.93
C ARG A 40 -5.37 -9.45 1.04
N SER A 41 -6.44 -8.81 1.50
CA SER A 41 -7.59 -8.56 0.64
C SER A 41 -7.32 -7.38 -0.30
N VAL A 42 -7.69 -7.53 -1.58
CA VAL A 42 -7.63 -6.48 -2.60
C VAL A 42 -9.03 -6.29 -3.14
N LYS A 43 -9.44 -5.05 -3.37
CA LYS A 43 -10.80 -4.75 -3.81
C LYS A 43 -10.83 -3.69 -4.91
N ASN A 44 -11.31 -4.12 -6.08
CA ASN A 44 -11.54 -3.27 -7.25
C ASN A 44 -10.31 -2.42 -7.65
N VAL A 45 -9.12 -3.03 -7.67
CA VAL A 45 -7.88 -2.38 -8.07
C VAL A 45 -7.52 -2.80 -9.48
N ASP A 46 -7.12 -1.86 -10.32
CA ASP A 46 -6.50 -2.18 -11.61
C ASP A 46 -5.04 -2.57 -11.38
N ILE A 47 -4.72 -3.85 -11.57
CA ILE A 47 -3.37 -4.40 -11.44
C ILE A 47 -2.75 -4.74 -12.81
N SER A 48 -3.40 -4.37 -13.90
CA SER A 48 -3.02 -4.76 -15.26
C SER A 48 -1.65 -4.22 -15.70
N LEU A 49 -1.15 -3.18 -15.05
CA LEU A 49 0.21 -2.69 -15.29
C LEU A 49 1.28 -3.77 -15.00
N PHE A 50 1.00 -4.65 -14.03
CA PHE A 50 1.94 -5.68 -13.57
C PHE A 50 1.43 -7.09 -13.75
N ILE A 51 0.12 -7.31 -13.74
CA ILE A 51 -0.45 -8.66 -13.79
C ILE A 51 -1.53 -8.71 -14.87
N ASN A 52 -1.33 -9.63 -15.83
CA ASN A 52 -2.25 -9.84 -16.95
C ASN A 52 -2.46 -11.34 -17.16
N ASN A 53 -3.50 -11.70 -17.91
CA ASN A 53 -3.74 -13.08 -18.36
C ASN A 53 -3.73 -14.11 -17.21
N LEU A 54 -4.44 -13.82 -16.11
CA LEU A 54 -4.52 -14.74 -14.98
C LEU A 54 -5.12 -16.08 -15.43
N PRO A 55 -4.53 -17.24 -15.03
CA PRO A 55 -4.99 -18.57 -15.45
C PRO A 55 -6.44 -18.87 -15.09
N ASN A 56 -6.98 -18.21 -14.06
CA ASN A 56 -8.37 -18.35 -13.61
C ASN A 56 -9.35 -17.42 -14.34
N GLY A 57 -8.88 -16.65 -15.33
CA GLY A 57 -9.70 -15.72 -16.11
C GLY A 57 -10.24 -14.51 -15.34
N LYS A 58 -9.74 -14.24 -14.12
CA LYS A 58 -10.15 -13.04 -13.38
C LYS A 58 -9.71 -11.78 -14.13
N ASP A 59 -10.58 -10.78 -14.12
CA ASP A 59 -10.29 -9.46 -14.64
C ASP A 59 -9.20 -8.77 -13.80
N THR A 60 -8.19 -8.25 -14.46
CA THR A 60 -7.06 -7.53 -13.84
C THR A 60 -7.27 -6.03 -13.81
N HIS A 61 -8.23 -5.50 -14.56
CA HIS A 61 -8.62 -4.08 -14.54
C HIS A 61 -9.53 -3.72 -13.37
N GLN A 62 -10.31 -4.69 -12.87
CA GLN A 62 -11.17 -4.53 -11.69
C GLN A 62 -10.94 -5.71 -10.73
N PHE A 63 -9.69 -5.89 -10.38
CA PHE A 63 -9.27 -7.07 -9.62
C PHE A 63 -9.75 -7.01 -8.18
N SER A 64 -10.31 -8.13 -7.73
CA SER A 64 -10.73 -8.33 -6.34
C SER A 64 -10.42 -9.74 -5.88
N THR A 65 -9.88 -9.86 -4.68
CA THR A 65 -9.64 -11.13 -4.01
C THR A 65 -9.64 -10.94 -2.49
N PRO A 66 -10.19 -11.89 -1.70
CA PRO A 66 -10.04 -11.85 -0.26
C PRO A 66 -8.66 -12.32 0.23
N ASP A 67 -7.88 -12.96 -0.66
CA ASP A 67 -6.62 -13.65 -0.32
C ASP A 67 -5.66 -13.50 -1.51
N ALA A 68 -4.83 -12.47 -1.48
CA ALA A 68 -3.84 -12.19 -2.52
C ALA A 68 -2.52 -12.90 -2.20
N SER A 69 -1.87 -13.44 -3.24
CA SER A 69 -0.47 -13.87 -3.13
C SER A 69 0.47 -12.66 -2.95
N GLY A 70 1.71 -12.90 -2.53
CA GLY A 70 2.69 -11.85 -2.33
C GLY A 70 2.91 -10.95 -3.54
N SER A 71 3.04 -11.53 -4.75
CA SER A 71 3.18 -10.75 -5.99
C SER A 71 1.91 -9.96 -6.33
N THR A 72 0.74 -10.53 -6.10
CA THR A 72 -0.54 -9.85 -6.36
C THR A 72 -0.78 -8.71 -5.38
N SER A 73 -0.50 -8.92 -4.09
CA SER A 73 -0.62 -7.87 -3.08
C SER A 73 0.36 -6.73 -3.33
N GLN A 74 1.58 -7.05 -3.76
CA GLN A 74 2.60 -6.04 -4.06
C GLN A 74 2.25 -5.24 -5.32
N ALA A 75 1.73 -5.90 -6.38
CA ALA A 75 1.19 -5.21 -7.55
C ALA A 75 0.06 -4.24 -7.17
N ALA A 76 -0.89 -4.71 -6.36
CA ALA A 76 -1.98 -3.87 -5.87
C ALA A 76 -1.48 -2.69 -5.03
N ALA A 77 -0.48 -2.90 -4.16
CA ALA A 77 0.11 -1.83 -3.34
C ALA A 77 0.79 -0.74 -4.20
N VAL A 78 1.48 -1.12 -5.30
CA VAL A 78 2.02 -0.13 -6.25
C VAL A 78 0.89 0.69 -6.86
N MET A 79 -0.17 0.04 -7.35
CA MET A 79 -1.29 0.73 -8.02
C MET A 79 -2.06 1.64 -7.05
N GLU A 80 -2.29 1.19 -5.82
CA GLU A 80 -2.91 2.00 -4.77
C GLU A 80 -2.02 3.19 -4.36
N GLY A 81 -0.70 3.01 -4.30
CA GLY A 81 0.25 4.09 -4.09
C GLY A 81 0.20 5.14 -5.21
N LEU A 82 0.16 4.71 -6.46
CA LEU A 82 0.01 5.61 -7.62
C LEU A 82 -1.31 6.37 -7.56
N GLU A 83 -2.41 5.70 -7.24
CA GLU A 83 -3.73 6.32 -7.06
C GLU A 83 -3.73 7.36 -5.93
N ALA A 84 -3.02 7.08 -4.83
CA ALA A 84 -2.87 8.01 -3.71
C ALA A 84 -1.88 9.18 -3.99
N GLY A 85 -1.27 9.22 -5.17
CA GLY A 85 -0.36 10.30 -5.55
C GLY A 85 1.06 10.15 -5.01
N THR A 86 1.49 8.94 -4.67
CA THR A 86 2.88 8.66 -4.26
C THR A 86 3.89 9.12 -5.30
N ARG A 87 4.97 9.73 -4.84
CA ARG A 87 6.11 10.18 -5.65
C ARG A 87 7.40 9.42 -5.38
N LEU A 88 7.42 8.59 -4.34
CA LEU A 88 8.58 7.78 -3.97
C LEU A 88 8.14 6.42 -3.44
N PHE A 89 8.62 5.36 -4.04
CA PHE A 89 8.52 4.00 -3.50
C PHE A 89 9.80 3.61 -2.76
N LEU A 90 9.62 3.07 -1.57
CA LEU A 90 10.68 2.47 -0.75
C LEU A 90 10.48 0.95 -0.77
N ILE A 91 11.48 0.20 -1.24
CA ILE A 91 11.37 -1.24 -1.45
C ILE A 91 12.56 -1.95 -0.83
N ASP A 92 12.29 -3.01 -0.07
CA ASP A 92 13.31 -3.95 0.39
C ASP A 92 13.12 -5.29 -0.34
N GLU A 93 14.17 -5.76 -1.02
CA GLU A 93 14.16 -7.04 -1.75
C GLU A 93 13.77 -8.20 -0.83
N ASP A 94 14.24 -8.18 0.44
CA ASP A 94 14.00 -9.26 1.40
C ASP A 94 12.53 -9.39 1.83
N THR A 95 11.75 -8.32 1.72
CA THR A 95 10.30 -8.30 2.04
C THR A 95 9.40 -8.28 0.80
N SER A 96 9.98 -8.43 -0.37
CA SER A 96 9.29 -8.40 -1.65
C SER A 96 9.11 -9.79 -2.24
N ALA A 97 8.09 -9.96 -3.06
CA ALA A 97 7.90 -11.18 -3.84
C ALA A 97 8.94 -11.24 -4.97
N THR A 98 9.82 -12.24 -4.95
CA THR A 98 10.94 -12.35 -5.90
C THR A 98 10.49 -12.31 -7.35
N ASN A 99 9.42 -13.02 -7.71
CA ASN A 99 8.87 -13.08 -9.06
C ASN A 99 8.20 -11.77 -9.50
N PHE A 100 7.78 -10.94 -8.55
CA PHE A 100 7.32 -9.59 -8.83
C PHE A 100 8.48 -8.63 -9.07
N MET A 101 9.58 -8.78 -8.35
CA MET A 101 10.71 -7.86 -8.45
C MET A 101 11.53 -8.07 -9.72
N VAL A 102 11.96 -9.29 -9.94
CA VAL A 102 12.82 -9.66 -11.07
C VAL A 102 12.42 -11.03 -11.63
N ARG A 103 12.80 -11.26 -12.86
CA ARG A 103 12.67 -12.57 -13.47
C ARG A 103 14.04 -13.04 -13.93
N ASP A 104 14.35 -14.28 -13.60
CA ASP A 104 15.56 -14.95 -14.06
C ASP A 104 15.56 -15.10 -15.59
N ASP A 105 16.71 -14.80 -16.21
CA ASP A 105 16.83 -14.82 -17.68
C ASP A 105 16.63 -16.22 -18.26
N LEU A 106 17.05 -17.27 -17.55
CA LEU A 106 16.81 -18.65 -17.93
C LEU A 106 15.32 -19.00 -17.89
N MET A 107 14.62 -18.57 -16.85
CA MET A 107 13.16 -18.74 -16.75
C MET A 107 12.42 -18.06 -17.91
N GLN A 108 12.88 -16.87 -18.32
CA GLN A 108 12.31 -16.16 -19.46
C GLN A 108 12.48 -16.90 -20.80
N HIS A 109 13.51 -17.75 -20.92
CA HIS A 109 13.71 -18.57 -22.13
C HIS A 109 12.90 -19.86 -22.10
N VAL A 110 12.62 -20.39 -20.93
CA VAL A 110 11.89 -21.66 -20.76
C VAL A 110 10.38 -21.46 -20.80
N ILE A 111 9.89 -20.39 -20.18
CA ILE A 111 8.45 -20.08 -20.12
C ILE A 111 8.16 -18.92 -21.06
N HIS A 112 7.26 -19.15 -22.03
CA HIS A 112 6.85 -18.10 -22.97
C HIS A 112 6.14 -16.96 -22.25
N THR A 113 6.38 -15.74 -22.71
CA THR A 113 5.81 -14.51 -22.17
C THR A 113 4.28 -14.53 -22.09
N ASP A 114 3.62 -15.21 -23.06
CA ASP A 114 2.16 -15.33 -23.09
C ASP A 114 1.58 -16.19 -21.97
N GLN A 115 2.41 -17.03 -21.34
CA GLN A 115 2.02 -17.89 -20.22
C GLN A 115 2.36 -17.27 -18.85
N GLU A 116 3.04 -16.14 -18.87
CA GLU A 116 3.50 -15.46 -17.67
C GLU A 116 2.59 -14.29 -17.37
N PRO A 117 1.83 -14.35 -16.26
CA PRO A 117 0.90 -13.27 -15.91
C PRO A 117 1.60 -12.04 -15.33
N ILE A 118 2.87 -12.15 -14.86
CA ILE A 118 3.53 -11.08 -14.11
C ILE A 118 4.57 -10.37 -14.99
N THR A 119 4.41 -9.06 -15.11
CA THR A 119 5.46 -8.14 -15.58
C THR A 119 6.29 -7.71 -14.38
N PRO A 120 7.60 -8.03 -14.31
CA PRO A 120 8.43 -7.69 -13.17
C PRO A 120 8.54 -6.18 -12.93
N PHE A 121 8.70 -5.78 -11.68
CA PHE A 121 8.92 -4.38 -11.29
C PHE A 121 10.16 -3.79 -11.98
N LEU A 122 11.24 -4.58 -12.14
CA LEU A 122 12.44 -4.18 -12.89
C LEU A 122 12.10 -3.58 -14.27
N GLU A 123 11.13 -4.17 -14.97
CA GLU A 123 10.75 -3.77 -16.33
C GLU A 123 9.87 -2.51 -16.36
N ARG A 124 9.31 -2.10 -15.20
CA ARG A 124 8.43 -0.94 -15.05
C ARG A 124 9.06 0.24 -14.29
N ALA A 125 10.09 -0.01 -13.52
CA ALA A 125 10.65 1.01 -12.64
C ALA A 125 11.13 2.27 -13.40
N ARG A 126 11.69 2.09 -14.60
CA ARG A 126 12.13 3.22 -15.42
C ARG A 126 10.95 4.01 -16.00
N ASP A 127 9.91 3.31 -16.45
CA ASP A 127 8.69 3.95 -16.93
C ASP A 127 7.96 4.72 -15.83
N LEU A 128 7.90 4.15 -14.60
CA LEU A 128 7.34 4.82 -13.42
C LEU A 128 8.03 6.16 -13.17
N TYR A 129 9.35 6.20 -13.29
CA TYR A 129 10.10 7.43 -13.13
C TYR A 129 9.88 8.41 -14.30
N GLU A 130 10.09 7.98 -15.54
CA GLU A 130 10.09 8.85 -16.71
C GLU A 130 8.70 9.36 -17.11
N GLN A 131 7.67 8.51 -16.93
CA GLN A 131 6.31 8.82 -17.41
C GLN A 131 5.38 9.26 -16.28
N SER A 132 5.65 8.84 -15.03
CA SER A 132 4.78 9.14 -13.89
C SER A 132 5.46 10.00 -12.83
N GLY A 133 6.75 10.27 -12.95
CA GLY A 133 7.50 11.08 -12.00
C GLY A 133 7.68 10.41 -10.63
N VAL A 134 7.58 9.06 -10.57
CA VAL A 134 7.69 8.30 -9.33
C VAL A 134 9.07 7.71 -9.19
N SER A 135 9.82 8.16 -8.21
CA SER A 135 11.14 7.65 -7.86
C SER A 135 11.07 6.34 -7.08
N THR A 136 12.14 5.57 -7.09
CA THR A 136 12.24 4.34 -6.31
C THR A 136 13.57 4.28 -5.57
N ILE A 137 13.56 4.00 -4.28
CA ILE A 137 14.72 3.60 -3.50
C ILE A 137 14.58 2.11 -3.20
N LEU A 138 15.49 1.32 -3.74
CA LEU A 138 15.49 -0.13 -3.60
C LEU A 138 16.69 -0.59 -2.79
N VAL A 139 16.45 -1.35 -1.75
CA VAL A 139 17.48 -2.14 -1.06
C VAL A 139 17.60 -3.49 -1.74
N ALA A 140 18.75 -3.73 -2.38
CA ALA A 140 19.06 -4.98 -3.06
C ALA A 140 20.14 -5.76 -2.31
N GLY A 141 19.92 -7.06 -2.13
CA GLY A 141 20.87 -7.97 -1.48
C GLY A 141 21.43 -9.02 -2.43
N SER A 142 20.63 -9.48 -3.38
CA SER A 142 20.95 -10.61 -4.24
C SER A 142 20.83 -10.31 -5.74
N SER A 143 19.97 -9.38 -6.16
CA SER A 143 19.75 -9.09 -7.57
C SER A 143 20.58 -7.92 -8.09
N GLY A 144 21.54 -8.20 -8.98
CA GLY A 144 22.30 -7.19 -9.73
C GLY A 144 21.55 -6.61 -10.94
N ALA A 145 20.37 -7.14 -11.29
CA ALA A 145 19.63 -6.70 -12.46
C ALA A 145 19.22 -5.21 -12.38
N PHE A 146 18.94 -4.72 -11.17
CA PHE A 146 18.59 -3.32 -10.94
C PHE A 146 19.74 -2.34 -11.21
N PHE A 147 20.99 -2.78 -11.23
CA PHE A 147 22.14 -1.92 -11.54
C PHE A 147 22.06 -1.31 -12.94
N TYR A 148 21.42 -1.99 -13.89
CA TYR A 148 21.29 -1.52 -15.26
C TYR A 148 20.32 -0.35 -15.43
N ILE A 149 19.42 -0.17 -14.48
CA ILE A 149 18.40 0.90 -14.52
C ILE A 149 18.59 1.96 -13.41
N ALA A 150 19.51 1.73 -12.48
CA ALA A 150 19.75 2.64 -11.37
C ALA A 150 20.53 3.90 -11.83
N ASP A 151 20.05 5.07 -11.41
CA ASP A 151 20.77 6.33 -11.60
C ASP A 151 21.92 6.46 -10.60
N TYR A 152 21.69 6.01 -9.36
CA TYR A 152 22.67 6.02 -8.26
C TYR A 152 22.74 4.65 -7.60
N VAL A 153 23.96 4.23 -7.25
CA VAL A 153 24.21 2.98 -6.53
C VAL A 153 25.09 3.25 -5.31
N ILE A 154 24.54 3.00 -4.13
CA ILE A 154 25.20 3.20 -2.85
C ILE A 154 25.45 1.85 -2.20
N GLN A 155 26.73 1.53 -1.95
CA GLN A 155 27.15 0.36 -1.21
C GLN A 155 27.20 0.69 0.28
N MET A 156 26.66 -0.20 1.11
CA MET A 156 26.89 -0.15 2.56
C MET A 156 28.16 -0.95 2.91
N ASP A 157 29.28 -0.26 3.05
CA ASP A 157 30.56 -0.87 3.47
C ASP A 157 30.77 -0.62 4.96
N ARG A 158 30.77 -1.70 5.78
CA ARG A 158 30.94 -1.63 7.23
C ARG A 158 30.07 -0.56 7.91
N TYR A 159 28.80 -0.52 7.50
CA TYR A 159 27.76 0.46 7.93
C TYR A 159 27.97 1.90 7.43
N CYS A 160 28.96 2.16 6.58
CA CYS A 160 29.17 3.45 5.94
C CYS A 160 28.61 3.42 4.50
N PRO A 161 27.84 4.43 4.07
CA PRO A 161 27.39 4.54 2.69
C PRO A 161 28.56 5.02 1.81
N VAL A 162 28.77 4.34 0.69
CA VAL A 162 29.78 4.67 -0.31
C VAL A 162 29.13 4.71 -1.68
N ASP A 163 29.26 5.80 -2.39
CA ASP A 163 28.81 5.91 -3.78
C ASP A 163 29.74 5.08 -4.67
N ILE A 164 29.15 4.10 -5.34
CA ILE A 164 29.86 3.22 -6.29
C ILE A 164 29.24 3.28 -7.70
N THR A 165 28.46 4.33 -7.99
CA THR A 165 27.68 4.48 -9.23
C THR A 165 28.53 4.30 -10.47
N GLU A 166 29.63 5.03 -10.58
CA GLU A 166 30.50 4.97 -11.76
C GLU A 166 31.17 3.59 -11.95
N LYS A 167 31.62 2.98 -10.83
CA LYS A 167 32.16 1.62 -10.85
C LYS A 167 31.14 0.61 -11.35
N VAL A 168 29.89 0.72 -10.91
CA VAL A 168 28.82 -0.19 -11.31
C VAL A 168 28.50 0.01 -12.80
N LYS A 169 28.40 1.26 -13.30
CA LYS A 169 28.15 1.55 -14.70
C LYS A 169 29.26 0.98 -15.60
N GLU A 170 30.52 1.12 -15.21
CA GLU A 170 31.67 0.53 -15.92
C GLU A 170 31.56 -1.00 -16.01
N ILE A 171 31.26 -1.65 -14.89
CA ILE A 171 31.09 -3.11 -14.84
C ILE A 171 29.89 -3.55 -15.69
N CYS A 172 28.73 -2.92 -15.52
CA CYS A 172 27.54 -3.24 -16.30
C CYS A 172 27.77 -3.13 -17.82
N GLY A 173 28.61 -2.21 -18.25
CA GLY A 173 29.00 -2.09 -19.68
C GLY A 173 29.75 -3.31 -20.25
N GLN A 174 30.27 -4.18 -19.39
CA GLN A 174 30.99 -5.41 -19.79
C GLN A 174 30.07 -6.64 -19.85
N TYR A 175 28.85 -6.54 -19.37
CA TYR A 175 27.87 -7.64 -19.30
C TYR A 175 26.64 -7.31 -20.14
N GLN A 176 25.88 -8.33 -20.51
CA GLN A 176 24.65 -8.15 -21.25
C GLN A 176 23.53 -7.67 -20.29
N ALA A 177 22.87 -6.58 -20.64
CA ALA A 177 21.74 -6.08 -19.88
C ALA A 177 20.55 -7.05 -19.93
N PRO A 178 19.74 -7.13 -18.86
CA PRO A 178 18.48 -7.87 -18.88
C PRO A 178 17.59 -7.40 -20.02
N ARG A 179 16.88 -8.34 -20.64
CA ARG A 179 15.93 -8.01 -21.70
C ARG A 179 14.64 -7.49 -21.09
N ILE A 180 14.25 -6.29 -21.46
CA ILE A 180 12.94 -5.73 -21.13
C ILE A 180 11.93 -6.20 -22.15
N ARG A 181 10.85 -6.85 -21.73
CA ARG A 181 9.77 -7.39 -22.55
C ARG A 181 8.41 -6.84 -22.17
N ALA A 182 8.36 -5.91 -21.22
CA ALA A 182 7.11 -5.32 -20.76
C ALA A 182 6.31 -4.73 -21.93
N PRO A 183 4.99 -4.92 -21.98
CA PRO A 183 4.14 -4.25 -22.95
C PRO A 183 4.18 -2.73 -22.75
N TYR A 184 3.59 -1.99 -23.68
CA TYR A 184 3.53 -0.53 -23.58
C TYR A 184 3.03 -0.07 -22.21
N TYR A 185 3.73 0.93 -21.63
CA TYR A 185 3.39 1.50 -20.34
C TYR A 185 2.18 2.44 -20.48
N GLN A 186 1.15 2.15 -19.74
CA GLN A 186 -0.02 3.01 -19.66
C GLN A 186 -0.61 2.90 -18.25
N ILE A 187 -0.60 4.02 -17.53
CA ILE A 187 -1.28 4.08 -16.23
C ILE A 187 -2.79 4.11 -16.48
N PRO A 188 -3.57 3.27 -15.77
CA PRO A 188 -5.02 3.34 -15.81
C PRO A 188 -5.54 4.63 -15.18
N GLU A 189 -6.73 5.06 -15.61
CA GLU A 189 -7.44 6.14 -14.91
C GLU A 189 -7.90 5.67 -13.53
N PHE A 190 -7.51 6.43 -12.51
CA PHE A 190 -7.92 6.15 -11.13
C PHE A 190 -9.30 6.77 -10.87
N ASN A 191 -10.33 5.96 -10.92
CA ASN A 191 -11.72 6.38 -10.76
C ASN A 191 -12.49 5.53 -9.74
N ARG A 192 -11.80 4.88 -8.81
CA ARG A 192 -12.46 4.09 -7.77
C ARG A 192 -13.28 4.98 -6.86
N MET A 193 -14.56 4.62 -6.71
CA MET A 193 -15.50 5.33 -5.83
C MET A 193 -15.74 4.54 -4.55
N ILE A 194 -15.59 5.21 -3.42
CA ILE A 194 -15.94 4.66 -2.11
C ILE A 194 -17.40 4.99 -1.82
N ARG A 195 -18.21 3.98 -1.50
CA ARG A 195 -19.62 4.14 -1.12
C ARG A 195 -19.92 3.33 0.12
N VAL A 196 -20.73 3.90 1.01
CA VAL A 196 -21.25 3.16 2.16
C VAL A 196 -22.42 2.28 1.69
N PRO A 197 -22.40 0.94 1.93
CA PRO A 197 -23.51 0.08 1.56
C PRO A 197 -24.81 0.50 2.24
N GLU A 198 -25.92 0.56 1.47
CA GLU A 198 -27.24 0.98 1.99
C GLU A 198 -27.78 0.09 3.11
N ASN A 199 -27.39 -1.19 3.13
CA ASN A 199 -27.83 -2.15 4.16
C ASN A 199 -27.35 -1.80 5.58
N ARG A 200 -26.30 -1.00 5.76
CA ARG A 200 -25.93 -0.49 7.09
C ARG A 200 -27.00 0.43 7.71
N LYS A 201 -27.90 0.97 6.89
CA LYS A 201 -29.02 1.81 7.38
C LYS A 201 -30.12 0.99 8.07
N GLN A 202 -30.25 -0.32 7.83
CA GLN A 202 -31.36 -1.14 8.30
C GLN A 202 -31.04 -2.00 9.55
N GLU A 203 -29.80 -2.39 9.76
CA GLU A 203 -29.45 -3.24 10.92
C GLU A 203 -29.50 -2.50 12.26
N ASN A 204 -29.40 -1.19 12.28
CA ASN A 204 -29.54 -0.37 13.48
C ASN A 204 -30.99 -0.13 13.94
N GLY A 205 -31.97 -0.63 13.20
CA GLY A 205 -33.42 -0.39 13.45
C GLY A 205 -34.20 -1.54 14.11
N SER A 206 -33.65 -2.76 14.22
CA SER A 206 -34.47 -3.94 14.55
C SER A 206 -34.13 -4.67 15.86
N CYS A 207 -33.38 -4.09 16.76
CA CYS A 207 -33.09 -4.74 18.05
C CYS A 207 -33.66 -3.99 19.25
N ASP A 208 -34.99 -3.80 19.26
CA ASP A 208 -35.68 -3.45 20.50
C ASP A 208 -37.18 -3.78 20.43
N ARG A 209 -37.49 -5.08 20.41
CA ARG A 209 -38.85 -5.55 20.78
C ARG A 209 -38.74 -6.84 21.58
N ARG A 210 -38.34 -6.77 22.84
CA ARG A 210 -38.71 -7.70 23.92
C ARG A 210 -38.17 -7.20 25.26
N ALA A 211 -38.87 -6.28 25.89
CA ALA A 211 -38.98 -6.22 27.34
C ALA A 211 -40.31 -5.61 27.72
N LYS A 212 -41.25 -6.47 28.02
CA LYS A 212 -42.52 -6.11 28.72
C LYS A 212 -42.21 -5.77 30.18
N GLY A 213 -42.71 -4.58 30.58
CA GLY A 213 -43.35 -4.39 31.89
C GLY A 213 -42.45 -4.01 33.06
N ARG A 214 -42.47 -2.71 33.39
CA ARG A 214 -42.84 -2.26 34.75
C ARG A 214 -42.99 -0.73 34.73
N LYS A 215 -44.15 -0.28 35.19
CA LYS A 215 -44.52 1.11 35.45
C LYS A 215 -43.61 1.70 36.55
N GLY A 216 -43.23 2.95 36.39
CA GLY A 216 -42.68 3.81 37.41
C GLY A 216 -42.62 5.22 36.84
N GLU A 217 -43.42 6.10 37.44
CA GLU A 217 -43.59 7.51 37.09
C GLU A 217 -42.35 8.36 37.46
N ASN A 218 -42.24 9.52 36.77
CA ASN A 218 -41.46 10.73 37.08
C ASN A 218 -39.96 10.72 36.76
N ASP A 219 -39.53 11.47 35.74
CA ASP A 219 -38.94 12.81 35.90
C ASP A 219 -38.63 13.39 34.52
N GLU A 220 -39.21 14.54 34.24
CA GLU A 220 -38.87 15.41 33.12
C GLU A 220 -37.47 16.00 33.33
N LYS A 221 -36.51 15.64 32.53
CA LYS A 221 -35.35 16.45 32.19
C LYS A 221 -35.05 16.29 30.71
N GLY A 222 -35.13 17.38 29.99
CA GLY A 222 -34.82 17.48 28.58
C GLY A 222 -33.38 16.96 28.31
N GLN A 223 -33.31 15.90 27.54
CA GLN A 223 -32.10 15.48 26.88
C GLN A 223 -32.28 15.75 25.38
N GLU A 224 -31.46 16.65 24.89
CA GLU A 224 -31.27 16.90 23.47
C GLU A 224 -31.10 15.54 22.77
N SER A 225 -31.91 15.31 21.76
CA SER A 225 -31.83 14.15 20.88
C SER A 225 -30.60 14.25 19.99
N GLY A 226 -29.44 14.00 20.57
CA GLY A 226 -28.24 13.68 19.83
C GLY A 226 -28.49 12.34 19.11
N GLY A 227 -28.49 12.39 17.79
CA GLY A 227 -28.92 11.29 16.94
C GLY A 227 -28.20 9.98 17.23
N ARG A 228 -28.92 8.88 17.17
CA ARG A 228 -28.45 7.48 17.24
C ARG A 228 -27.39 7.09 16.20
N GLU A 229 -27.01 7.99 15.32
CA GLU A 229 -26.12 7.75 14.18
C GLU A 229 -24.61 7.71 14.54
N ASP A 230 -24.24 8.18 15.73
CA ASP A 230 -22.85 8.35 16.13
C ASP A 230 -22.27 7.20 16.99
N ARG A 231 -22.88 6.01 16.91
CA ARG A 231 -22.53 4.85 17.77
C ARG A 231 -21.65 3.79 17.14
N MET A 232 -20.97 4.10 16.02
CA MET A 232 -19.99 3.16 15.47
C MET A 232 -18.86 2.93 16.48
N LYS A 233 -18.76 1.68 16.97
CA LYS A 233 -17.78 1.30 18.01
C LYS A 233 -16.40 1.14 17.36
N ILE A 234 -15.42 1.83 17.92
CA ILE A 234 -14.01 1.69 17.56
C ILE A 234 -13.30 0.90 18.63
N ARG A 235 -12.46 -0.05 18.22
CA ARG A 235 -11.47 -0.72 19.08
C ARG A 235 -10.14 -0.70 18.36
N VAL A 236 -9.09 -0.21 19.01
CA VAL A 236 -7.73 -0.10 18.47
C VAL A 236 -6.85 -1.16 19.11
N SER A 237 -6.03 -1.84 18.30
CA SER A 237 -5.08 -2.88 18.71
C SER A 237 -3.65 -2.41 18.52
N GLY A 238 -3.28 -1.29 19.15
CA GLY A 238 -1.97 -0.68 18.98
C GLY A 238 -1.72 -0.26 17.54
N ARG A 239 -0.54 -0.60 16.98
CA ARG A 239 -0.20 -0.35 15.59
C ARG A 239 -0.72 -1.41 14.62
N ASP A 240 -1.12 -2.57 15.14
CA ASP A 240 -1.45 -3.72 14.29
C ASP A 240 -2.80 -3.58 13.58
N GLY A 241 -3.66 -2.66 14.05
CA GLY A 241 -4.93 -2.41 13.40
C GLY A 241 -6.01 -1.87 14.33
N PHE A 242 -7.22 -1.81 13.79
CA PHE A 242 -8.41 -1.40 14.53
C PHE A 242 -9.66 -2.11 13.99
N SER A 243 -10.74 -2.07 14.75
CA SER A 243 -12.05 -2.50 14.26
C SER A 243 -13.08 -1.39 14.37
N LEU A 244 -14.00 -1.36 13.40
CA LEU A 244 -15.18 -0.51 13.34
C LEU A 244 -16.40 -1.43 13.35
N ASP A 245 -17.16 -1.42 14.45
CA ASP A 245 -18.25 -2.37 14.70
C ASP A 245 -17.76 -3.84 14.57
N HIS A 246 -18.09 -4.49 13.47
CA HIS A 246 -17.74 -5.90 13.19
C HIS A 246 -16.65 -6.05 12.10
N GLU A 247 -16.25 -4.95 11.48
CA GLU A 247 -15.21 -4.95 10.44
C GLU A 247 -13.85 -4.67 11.07
N SER A 248 -12.84 -5.43 10.68
CA SER A 248 -11.47 -5.24 11.14
C SER A 248 -10.57 -4.75 10.00
N VAL A 249 -9.71 -3.81 10.32
CA VAL A 249 -8.67 -3.29 9.43
C VAL A 249 -7.33 -3.72 10.01
N GLU A 250 -6.62 -4.54 9.28
CA GLU A 250 -5.29 -5.01 9.66
C GLU A 250 -4.23 -4.06 9.09
N MET A 251 -3.31 -3.60 9.94
CA MET A 251 -2.29 -2.60 9.60
C MET A 251 -0.87 -3.02 10.00
N ARG A 252 -0.67 -4.28 10.43
CA ARG A 252 0.65 -4.75 10.92
C ARG A 252 1.78 -4.64 9.88
N PHE A 253 1.43 -4.61 8.59
CA PHE A 253 2.39 -4.46 7.51
C PHE A 253 2.58 -3.01 7.04
N VAL A 254 1.86 -2.05 7.63
CA VAL A 254 2.07 -0.62 7.40
C VAL A 254 3.22 -0.16 8.29
N GLU A 255 4.44 -0.43 7.85
CA GLU A 255 5.66 -0.23 8.64
C GLU A 255 5.94 1.24 8.96
N GLN A 256 5.32 2.17 8.23
CA GLN A 256 5.44 3.61 8.46
C GLN A 256 4.62 4.13 9.64
N LEU A 257 3.79 3.30 10.27
CA LEU A 257 3.12 3.67 11.53
C LEU A 257 4.13 3.63 12.68
N ALA A 258 4.41 4.79 13.26
CA ALA A 258 5.35 4.94 14.36
C ALA A 258 4.70 4.63 15.71
N ASP A 259 3.42 4.98 15.89
CA ASP A 259 2.72 4.93 17.17
C ASP A 259 1.29 4.39 17.04
N GLY A 260 0.79 3.77 18.11
CA GLY A 260 -0.60 3.28 18.18
C GLY A 260 -1.65 4.41 18.16
N GLU A 261 -1.28 5.62 18.53
CA GLU A 261 -2.15 6.79 18.43
C GLU A 261 -2.45 7.16 16.97
N GLN A 262 -1.53 6.89 16.04
CA GLN A 262 -1.78 7.07 14.60
C GLN A 262 -2.87 6.10 14.12
N SER A 263 -2.86 4.85 14.57
CA SER A 263 -3.93 3.88 14.27
C SER A 263 -5.27 4.32 14.86
N ALA A 264 -5.25 4.89 16.07
CA ALA A 264 -6.46 5.46 16.68
C ALA A 264 -6.99 6.66 15.91
N ALA A 265 -6.11 7.55 15.45
CA ALA A 265 -6.49 8.70 14.62
C ALA A 265 -7.08 8.24 13.28
N LEU A 266 -6.46 7.27 12.60
CA LEU A 266 -6.97 6.69 11.35
C LEU A 266 -8.36 6.07 11.53
N ALA A 267 -8.57 5.33 12.63
CA ALA A 267 -9.89 4.77 12.95
C ALA A 267 -10.95 5.85 13.15
N GLN A 268 -10.62 6.96 13.80
CA GLN A 268 -11.53 8.10 13.98
C GLN A 268 -11.80 8.82 12.65
N LEU A 269 -10.77 9.04 11.82
CA LEU A 269 -10.92 9.64 10.50
C LEU A 269 -11.80 8.79 9.60
N LEU A 270 -11.57 7.47 9.58
CA LEU A 270 -12.41 6.56 8.80
C LEU A 270 -13.86 6.57 9.29
N ARG A 271 -14.09 6.57 10.62
CA ARG A 271 -15.44 6.73 11.18
C ARG A 271 -16.07 8.04 10.74
N TYR A 272 -15.34 9.14 10.80
CA TYR A 272 -15.83 10.44 10.36
C TYR A 272 -16.21 10.42 8.88
N ALA A 273 -15.33 9.92 8.02
CA ALA A 273 -15.59 9.80 6.59
C ALA A 273 -16.85 8.95 6.33
N LEU A 274 -16.97 7.77 6.95
CA LEU A 274 -18.10 6.86 6.76
C LEU A 274 -19.42 7.44 7.30
N THR A 275 -19.38 8.29 8.33
CA THR A 275 -20.60 8.82 8.96
C THR A 275 -21.02 10.18 8.43
N ARG A 276 -20.12 10.94 7.83
CA ARG A 276 -20.37 12.32 7.38
C ARG A 276 -20.21 12.49 5.88
N GLU A 277 -19.03 12.20 5.36
CA GLU A 277 -18.66 12.58 3.99
C GLU A 277 -19.23 11.60 2.93
N LEU A 278 -19.17 10.31 3.21
CA LEU A 278 -19.54 9.27 2.24
C LEU A 278 -21.06 8.95 2.18
N LYS A 279 -21.88 9.62 3.00
CA LYS A 279 -23.31 9.28 3.15
C LYS A 279 -24.14 9.58 1.91
N GLU A 280 -23.83 10.63 1.18
CA GLU A 280 -24.75 11.15 0.15
C GLU A 280 -24.31 10.81 -1.28
N ASN A 281 -23.04 10.93 -1.63
CA ASN A 281 -22.61 10.81 -3.02
C ASN A 281 -21.47 9.82 -3.30
N GLY A 282 -20.86 9.25 -2.27
CA GLY A 282 -19.55 8.59 -2.41
C GLY A 282 -18.46 9.61 -2.77
N CYS A 283 -17.21 9.27 -2.58
CA CYS A 283 -16.08 10.07 -3.06
C CYS A 283 -15.05 9.17 -3.74
N SER A 284 -14.16 9.77 -4.51
CA SER A 284 -13.00 9.04 -5.04
C SER A 284 -12.01 8.74 -3.91
N VAL A 285 -11.07 7.82 -4.17
CA VAL A 285 -10.03 7.49 -3.19
C VAL A 285 -9.10 8.69 -2.94
N VAL A 286 -9.02 9.61 -3.90
CA VAL A 286 -8.13 10.79 -3.85
C VAL A 286 -8.80 12.00 -3.18
N GLU A 287 -10.10 12.11 -3.18
CA GLU A 287 -10.88 13.15 -2.48
C GLU A 287 -11.00 12.84 -1.00
#